data_eca52db2938d34e653a7617c427ed178
#
_entry.id   eca52db2938d34e653a7617c427ed178
#
_cell.length_a   1.000
_cell.length_b   1.000
_cell.length_c   1.000
_cell.angle_alpha   90.00
_cell.angle_beta   90.00
_cell.angle_gamma   90.00
#
_symmetry.space_group_name_H-M   'P 1'
#
loop_
_entity.id
_entity.type
_entity.pdbx_description
1 polymer ?
#
loop_
_entity_poly.entity_id
_entity_poly.type
_entity_poly.pdbx_seq_one_letter_code
_entity_poly.pdbx_strand_id
1 'polypeptide(L)'
;MQDLLEKIDKTRLPRHVAIIMDGNGRWAKEKGQDRLYGHFHGVESVRNIVEGAGEIGIEYLTLYAFSTENWDRPAYEVTGLMELLVETIKKEAADLKKNKIKLHVIGDMSMLPEHARKELEEVLEDTKDNSTMHLIMALSYSSRWELMSAVKQIAYDVKAGKVDPATITQDTLQSYLTTSEFPDPELMIRTSGEYRISNFLLYQLAYAELYFTNVRWPDFRKENLYEAIIDFQNRERRFGKTSEQVKPEPLVH
;
A
#
# COMPACT_ATOMS: atom_id res chain seq x y z
N MET A 1 -3.72 -19.86 13.79
CA MET A 1 -3.93 -18.40 13.98
C MET A 1 -3.45 -17.91 15.34
N GLN A 2 -3.99 -18.41 16.45
CA GLN A 2 -3.61 -17.96 17.82
C GLN A 2 -2.10 -18.11 18.09
N ASP A 3 -1.48 -19.21 17.70
CA ASP A 3 -0.04 -19.45 17.82
C ASP A 3 0.85 -18.45 17.04
N LEU A 4 0.36 -17.90 15.92
CA LEU A 4 1.08 -16.87 15.16
C LEU A 4 0.99 -15.51 15.82
N LEU A 5 -0.20 -15.14 16.33
CA LEU A 5 -0.40 -13.90 17.07
C LEU A 5 0.49 -13.82 18.32
N GLU A 6 0.63 -14.92 19.05
CA GLU A 6 1.48 -15.00 20.25
C GLU A 6 2.98 -14.85 19.94
N LYS A 7 3.40 -15.15 18.69
CA LYS A 7 4.79 -14.99 18.24
C LYS A 7 5.13 -13.57 17.80
N ILE A 8 4.11 -12.73 17.54
CA ILE A 8 4.32 -11.36 17.09
C ILE A 8 4.70 -10.47 18.28
N ASP A 9 5.89 -9.89 18.23
CA ASP A 9 6.31 -8.85 19.17
C ASP A 9 5.70 -7.50 18.77
N LYS A 10 4.69 -7.06 19.50
CA LYS A 10 3.99 -5.80 19.21
C LYS A 10 4.86 -4.54 19.37
N THR A 11 6.02 -4.64 20.00
CA THR A 11 6.96 -3.53 20.14
C THR A 11 7.90 -3.37 18.93
N ARG A 12 7.90 -4.36 18.03
CA ARG A 12 8.76 -4.43 16.84
C ARG A 12 7.97 -4.56 15.54
N LEU A 13 6.76 -4.05 15.51
CA LEU A 13 5.93 -4.01 14.30
C LEU A 13 6.50 -3.03 13.27
N PRO A 14 6.43 -3.34 11.95
CA PRO A 14 6.59 -2.31 10.94
C PRO A 14 5.46 -1.30 11.09
N ARG A 15 5.80 -0.03 11.14
CA ARG A 15 4.83 1.05 11.24
C ARG A 15 3.95 1.13 9.99
N HIS A 16 4.57 0.88 8.81
CA HIS A 16 3.90 0.93 7.51
C HIS A 16 4.18 -0.35 6.71
N VAL A 17 3.11 -1.02 6.31
CA VAL A 17 3.12 -2.20 5.43
C VAL A 17 2.52 -1.84 4.08
N ALA A 18 3.22 -2.15 2.98
CA ALA A 18 2.73 -1.98 1.62
C ALA A 18 2.53 -3.35 0.95
N ILE A 19 1.45 -3.55 0.20
CA ILE A 19 1.13 -4.85 -0.40
C ILE A 19 0.84 -4.73 -1.89
N ILE A 20 1.54 -5.53 -2.70
CA ILE A 20 1.22 -5.77 -4.11
C ILE A 20 0.34 -7.02 -4.19
N MET A 21 -0.93 -6.81 -4.48
CA MET A 21 -2.02 -7.80 -4.51
C MET A 21 -2.04 -8.57 -5.83
N ASP A 22 -1.00 -9.39 -6.08
CA ASP A 22 -0.86 -10.13 -7.34
C ASP A 22 -1.46 -11.53 -7.28
N GLY A 23 -1.85 -12.07 -8.46
CA GLY A 23 -2.28 -13.44 -8.64
C GLY A 23 -3.77 -13.63 -8.88
N ASN A 24 -4.61 -12.60 -8.84
CA ASN A 24 -6.06 -12.69 -9.04
C ASN A 24 -6.41 -13.42 -10.36
N GLY A 25 -5.84 -12.98 -11.47
CA GLY A 25 -6.11 -13.58 -12.78
C GLY A 25 -5.59 -15.01 -12.93
N ARG A 26 -4.42 -15.35 -12.35
CA ARG A 26 -3.88 -16.72 -12.36
C ARG A 26 -4.74 -17.67 -11.54
N TRP A 27 -5.16 -17.23 -10.37
CA TRP A 27 -6.07 -17.96 -9.49
C TRP A 27 -7.41 -18.25 -10.17
N ALA A 28 -8.00 -17.26 -10.85
CA ALA A 28 -9.25 -17.45 -11.61
C ALA A 28 -9.06 -18.45 -12.75
N LYS A 29 -7.98 -18.33 -13.52
CA LYS A 29 -7.68 -19.22 -14.65
C LYS A 29 -7.55 -20.69 -14.20
N GLU A 30 -6.92 -20.96 -13.06
CA GLU A 30 -6.81 -22.31 -12.48
C GLU A 30 -8.16 -22.91 -12.12
N LYS A 31 -9.17 -22.07 -11.87
CA LYS A 31 -10.57 -22.47 -11.61
C LYS A 31 -11.44 -22.46 -12.87
N GLY A 32 -10.85 -22.24 -14.05
CA GLY A 32 -11.59 -22.18 -15.31
C GLY A 32 -12.47 -20.92 -15.43
N GLN A 33 -12.17 -19.88 -14.67
CA GLN A 33 -12.94 -18.63 -14.60
C GLN A 33 -12.18 -17.47 -15.27
N ASP A 34 -12.88 -16.38 -15.59
CA ASP A 34 -12.26 -15.17 -16.12
C ASP A 34 -11.48 -14.40 -15.02
N ARG A 35 -10.71 -13.39 -15.46
CA ARG A 35 -9.84 -12.65 -14.55
C ARG A 35 -10.60 -11.85 -13.49
N LEU A 36 -11.78 -11.31 -13.84
CA LEU A 36 -12.63 -10.54 -12.91
C LEU A 36 -13.11 -11.39 -11.74
N TYR A 37 -13.43 -12.66 -11.98
CA TYR A 37 -13.77 -13.60 -10.90
C TYR A 37 -12.71 -13.66 -9.80
N GLY A 38 -11.42 -13.63 -10.17
CA GLY A 38 -10.34 -13.60 -9.19
C GLY A 38 -10.29 -12.27 -8.41
N HIS A 39 -10.55 -11.15 -9.06
CA HIS A 39 -10.61 -9.84 -8.39
C HIS A 39 -11.77 -9.74 -7.40
N PHE A 40 -12.95 -10.27 -7.74
CA PHE A 40 -14.08 -10.37 -6.82
C PHE A 40 -13.73 -11.14 -5.54
N HIS A 41 -13.04 -12.28 -5.70
CA HIS A 41 -12.58 -13.07 -4.54
C HIS A 41 -11.45 -12.40 -3.77
N GLY A 42 -10.64 -11.58 -4.44
CA GLY A 42 -9.59 -10.78 -3.82
C GLY A 42 -10.09 -9.73 -2.83
N VAL A 43 -11.36 -9.30 -2.94
CA VAL A 43 -11.98 -8.36 -1.99
C VAL A 43 -12.04 -8.95 -0.58
N GLU A 44 -12.32 -10.25 -0.45
CA GLU A 44 -12.31 -10.91 0.85
C GLU A 44 -10.92 -10.87 1.51
N SER A 45 -9.87 -11.02 0.69
CA SER A 45 -8.50 -10.89 1.17
C SER A 45 -8.19 -9.46 1.64
N VAL A 46 -8.67 -8.43 0.93
CA VAL A 46 -8.55 -7.04 1.39
C VAL A 46 -9.13 -6.89 2.78
N ARG A 47 -10.38 -7.34 3.00
CA ARG A 47 -11.05 -7.27 4.31
C ARG A 47 -10.23 -7.98 5.40
N ASN A 48 -9.85 -9.23 5.13
CA ASN A 48 -9.05 -10.03 6.07
C ASN A 48 -7.74 -9.33 6.47
N ILE A 49 -7.06 -8.71 5.51
CA ILE A 49 -5.77 -8.06 5.75
C ILE A 49 -5.95 -6.73 6.50
N VAL A 50 -6.97 -5.95 6.15
CA VAL A 50 -7.29 -4.71 6.89
C VAL A 50 -7.62 -5.02 8.34
N GLU A 51 -8.47 -6.01 8.60
CA GLU A 51 -8.77 -6.48 9.95
C GLU A 51 -7.53 -7.01 10.67
N GLY A 52 -6.74 -7.88 10.01
CA GLY A 52 -5.53 -8.46 10.60
C GLY A 52 -4.47 -7.42 10.94
N ALA A 53 -4.27 -6.42 10.07
CA ALA A 53 -3.36 -5.30 10.32
C ALA A 53 -3.81 -4.46 11.52
N GLY A 54 -5.12 -4.15 11.61
CA GLY A 54 -5.68 -3.45 12.77
C GLY A 54 -5.57 -4.24 14.07
N GLU A 55 -5.78 -5.55 14.05
CA GLU A 55 -5.70 -6.47 15.19
C GLU A 55 -4.32 -6.50 15.85
N ILE A 56 -3.27 -6.45 15.04
CA ILE A 56 -1.89 -6.42 15.54
C ILE A 56 -1.37 -5.03 15.83
N GLY A 57 -2.00 -3.96 15.31
CA GLY A 57 -1.63 -2.57 15.58
C GLY A 57 -0.75 -1.92 14.51
N ILE A 58 -0.86 -2.33 13.24
CA ILE A 58 -0.23 -1.62 12.11
C ILE A 58 -0.87 -0.25 11.97
N GLU A 59 -0.05 0.81 11.88
CA GLU A 59 -0.55 2.19 11.75
C GLU A 59 -0.92 2.54 10.30
N TYR A 60 -0.11 2.12 9.32
CA TYR A 60 -0.28 2.42 7.90
C TYR A 60 -0.29 1.15 7.07
N LEU A 61 -1.30 1.00 6.22
CA LEU A 61 -1.42 -0.12 5.29
C LEU A 61 -1.67 0.44 3.87
N THR A 62 -0.71 0.27 2.96
CA THR A 62 -0.88 0.65 1.55
C THR A 62 -1.18 -0.58 0.69
N LEU A 63 -2.27 -0.53 -0.06
CA LEU A 63 -2.69 -1.57 -0.99
C LEU A 63 -2.57 -1.09 -2.43
N TYR A 64 -1.81 -1.81 -3.28
CA TYR A 64 -1.67 -1.52 -4.70
C TYR A 64 -2.86 -2.07 -5.48
N ALA A 65 -3.93 -1.28 -5.57
CA ALA A 65 -5.20 -1.72 -6.14
C ALA A 65 -5.27 -1.56 -7.67
N PHE A 66 -4.72 -0.47 -8.22
CA PHE A 66 -4.75 -0.22 -9.66
C PHE A 66 -3.55 0.63 -10.10
N SER A 67 -2.72 0.08 -11.00
CA SER A 67 -1.56 0.81 -11.53
C SER A 67 -1.91 1.62 -12.78
N THR A 68 -1.06 2.61 -13.12
CA THR A 68 -1.20 3.34 -14.40
C THR A 68 -1.12 2.42 -15.61
N GLU A 69 -0.32 1.36 -15.55
CA GLU A 69 -0.19 0.36 -16.61
C GLU A 69 -1.43 -0.52 -16.75
N ASN A 70 -2.31 -0.58 -15.75
CA ASN A 70 -3.55 -1.37 -15.82
C ASN A 70 -4.59 -0.74 -16.76
N TRP A 71 -4.46 0.55 -17.10
CA TRP A 71 -5.31 1.19 -18.10
C TRP A 71 -5.14 0.59 -19.50
N ASP A 72 -3.99 -0.03 -19.80
CA ASP A 72 -3.72 -0.71 -21.08
C ASP A 72 -4.38 -2.11 -21.18
N ARG A 73 -5.07 -2.56 -20.14
CA ARG A 73 -5.81 -3.82 -20.17
C ARG A 73 -7.07 -3.72 -21.05
N PRO A 74 -7.64 -4.86 -21.47
CA PRO A 74 -8.91 -4.85 -22.21
C PRO A 74 -9.98 -4.02 -21.51
N ALA A 75 -10.73 -3.22 -22.26
CA ALA A 75 -11.70 -2.26 -21.72
C ALA A 75 -12.72 -2.92 -20.78
N TYR A 76 -13.17 -4.14 -21.08
CA TYR A 76 -14.11 -4.87 -20.22
C TYR A 76 -13.53 -5.18 -18.83
N GLU A 77 -12.21 -5.49 -18.75
CA GLU A 77 -11.53 -5.75 -17.49
C GLU A 77 -11.39 -4.46 -16.68
N VAL A 78 -10.99 -3.36 -17.33
CA VAL A 78 -10.88 -2.05 -16.69
C VAL A 78 -12.22 -1.58 -16.14
N THR A 79 -13.29 -1.65 -16.95
CA THR A 79 -14.65 -1.28 -16.52
C THR A 79 -15.09 -2.13 -15.32
N GLY A 80 -14.93 -3.45 -15.40
CA GLY A 80 -15.31 -4.34 -14.30
C GLY A 80 -14.53 -4.11 -13.02
N LEU A 81 -13.24 -3.73 -13.12
CA LEU A 81 -12.42 -3.36 -11.96
C LEU A 81 -12.86 -2.04 -11.32
N MET A 82 -13.25 -1.05 -12.12
CA MET A 82 -13.78 0.23 -11.60
C MET A 82 -15.15 0.04 -10.93
N GLU A 83 -16.04 -0.78 -11.50
CA GLU A 83 -17.32 -1.13 -10.88
C GLU A 83 -17.12 -1.86 -9.56
N LEU A 84 -16.22 -2.86 -9.53
CA LEU A 84 -15.86 -3.59 -8.31
C LEU A 84 -15.30 -2.67 -7.23
N LEU A 85 -14.44 -1.71 -7.61
CA LEU A 85 -13.88 -0.72 -6.70
C LEU A 85 -14.99 0.09 -6.03
N VAL A 86 -15.92 0.64 -6.82
CA VAL A 86 -17.06 1.44 -6.33
C VAL A 86 -17.94 0.62 -5.39
N GLU A 87 -18.34 -0.59 -5.81
CA GLU A 87 -19.17 -1.48 -4.99
C GLU A 87 -18.49 -1.82 -3.66
N THR A 88 -17.18 -2.14 -3.71
CA THR A 88 -16.41 -2.50 -2.52
C THR A 88 -16.31 -1.31 -1.56
N ILE A 89 -15.99 -0.11 -2.05
CA ILE A 89 -15.86 1.09 -1.22
C ILE A 89 -17.17 1.42 -0.51
N LYS A 90 -18.30 1.40 -1.23
CA LYS A 90 -19.63 1.60 -0.63
C LYS A 90 -19.91 0.60 0.48
N LYS A 91 -19.63 -0.67 0.21
CA LYS A 91 -19.90 -1.76 1.15
C LYS A 91 -19.04 -1.68 2.41
N GLU A 92 -17.76 -1.30 2.27
CA GLU A 92 -16.81 -1.25 3.38
C GLU A 92 -16.82 0.09 4.14
N ALA A 93 -17.44 1.15 3.61
CA ALA A 93 -17.44 2.48 4.22
C ALA A 93 -17.91 2.49 5.68
N ALA A 94 -19.01 1.75 5.98
CA ALA A 94 -19.55 1.65 7.33
C ALA A 94 -18.59 0.96 8.31
N ASP A 95 -17.90 -0.08 7.85
CA ASP A 95 -16.93 -0.82 8.67
C ASP A 95 -15.64 -0.01 8.87
N LEU A 96 -15.17 0.73 7.88
CA LEU A 96 -14.05 1.67 8.03
C LEU A 96 -14.37 2.71 9.10
N LYS A 97 -15.57 3.32 9.07
CA LYS A 97 -16.02 4.29 10.05
C LYS A 97 -16.13 3.70 11.46
N LYS A 98 -16.76 2.53 11.58
CA LYS A 98 -16.94 1.81 12.86
C LYS A 98 -15.60 1.46 13.51
N ASN A 99 -14.62 1.03 12.72
CA ASN A 99 -13.29 0.64 13.19
C ASN A 99 -12.31 1.83 13.27
N LYS A 100 -12.78 3.06 13.01
CA LYS A 100 -11.99 4.29 13.00
C LYS A 100 -10.75 4.21 12.08
N ILE A 101 -10.92 3.56 10.92
CA ILE A 101 -9.90 3.47 9.88
C ILE A 101 -10.06 4.67 8.95
N LYS A 102 -8.99 5.45 8.77
CA LYS A 102 -8.96 6.57 7.83
C LYS A 102 -8.57 6.08 6.46
N LEU A 103 -9.42 6.31 5.47
CA LEU A 103 -9.12 6.03 4.08
C LEU A 103 -8.29 7.16 3.46
N HIS A 104 -7.31 6.79 2.66
CA HIS A 104 -6.52 7.69 1.82
C HIS A 104 -6.39 7.11 0.42
N VAL A 105 -6.14 7.98 -0.55
CA VAL A 105 -5.85 7.58 -1.94
C VAL A 105 -4.58 8.26 -2.40
N ILE A 106 -3.69 7.50 -3.02
CA ILE A 106 -2.53 8.00 -3.75
C ILE A 106 -2.63 7.62 -5.23
N GLY A 107 -2.12 8.48 -6.12
CA GLY A 107 -2.17 8.29 -7.55
C GLY A 107 -3.03 9.33 -8.27
N ASP A 108 -3.31 9.11 -9.56
CA ASP A 108 -4.02 10.04 -10.41
C ASP A 108 -5.55 9.80 -10.38
N MET A 109 -6.23 10.42 -9.45
CA MET A 109 -7.69 10.34 -9.35
C MET A 109 -8.43 10.95 -10.56
N SER A 110 -7.77 11.83 -11.34
CA SER A 110 -8.41 12.43 -12.51
C SER A 110 -8.65 11.42 -13.63
N MET A 111 -7.91 10.31 -13.63
CA MET A 111 -8.08 9.19 -14.57
C MET A 111 -9.28 8.30 -14.24
N LEU A 112 -9.78 8.37 -13.00
CA LEU A 112 -10.92 7.54 -12.59
C LEU A 112 -12.23 8.04 -13.22
N PRO A 113 -13.17 7.14 -13.57
CA PRO A 113 -14.52 7.53 -13.96
C PRO A 113 -15.16 8.44 -12.90
N GLU A 114 -15.96 9.43 -13.34
CA GLU A 114 -16.53 10.45 -12.44
C GLU A 114 -17.33 9.84 -11.29
N HIS A 115 -18.11 8.79 -11.57
CA HIS A 115 -18.90 8.10 -10.55
C HIS A 115 -18.00 7.43 -9.49
N ALA A 116 -16.88 6.80 -9.90
CA ALA A 116 -15.94 6.18 -8.98
C ALA A 116 -15.22 7.22 -8.10
N ARG A 117 -14.84 8.35 -8.70
CA ARG A 117 -14.21 9.45 -7.98
C ARG A 117 -15.15 10.05 -6.94
N LYS A 118 -16.41 10.32 -7.27
CA LYS A 118 -17.41 10.86 -6.31
C LYS A 118 -17.61 9.95 -5.10
N GLU A 119 -17.79 8.65 -5.33
CA GLU A 119 -17.93 7.68 -4.24
C GLU A 119 -16.69 7.61 -3.34
N LEU A 120 -15.49 7.68 -3.94
CA LEU A 120 -14.26 7.75 -3.17
C LEU A 120 -14.19 9.04 -2.33
N GLU A 121 -14.51 10.19 -2.91
CA GLU A 121 -14.50 11.48 -2.23
C GLU A 121 -15.47 11.50 -1.03
N GLU A 122 -16.65 10.87 -1.14
CA GLU A 122 -17.61 10.72 -0.04
C GLU A 122 -17.03 9.90 1.11
N VAL A 123 -16.40 8.74 0.82
CA VAL A 123 -15.83 7.89 1.88
C VAL A 123 -14.56 8.51 2.48
N LEU A 124 -13.75 9.21 1.69
CA LEU A 124 -12.61 9.98 2.20
C LEU A 124 -13.06 11.04 3.20
N GLU A 125 -14.13 11.79 2.89
CA GLU A 125 -14.71 12.79 3.80
C GLU A 125 -15.31 12.13 5.04
N ASP A 126 -16.04 11.03 4.89
CA ASP A 126 -16.67 10.28 5.99
C ASP A 126 -15.67 9.67 6.99
N THR A 127 -14.44 9.40 6.54
CA THR A 127 -13.40 8.77 7.36
C THR A 127 -12.28 9.71 7.78
N LYS A 128 -12.32 11.00 7.41
CA LYS A 128 -11.23 11.97 7.58
C LYS A 128 -10.76 12.14 9.03
N ASP A 129 -11.68 12.01 9.99
CA ASP A 129 -11.41 12.17 11.42
C ASP A 129 -11.03 10.86 12.13
N ASN A 130 -10.99 9.75 11.40
CA ASN A 130 -10.56 8.46 11.93
C ASN A 130 -9.04 8.44 12.14
N SER A 131 -8.57 7.68 13.15
CA SER A 131 -7.16 7.72 13.56
C SER A 131 -6.59 6.40 14.06
N THR A 132 -7.33 5.29 14.01
CA THR A 132 -6.83 4.01 14.52
C THR A 132 -5.82 3.38 13.54
N MET A 133 -6.11 3.44 12.25
CA MET A 133 -5.25 2.95 11.18
C MET A 133 -5.49 3.79 9.92
N HIS A 134 -4.43 4.00 9.12
CA HIS A 134 -4.49 4.65 7.83
C HIS A 134 -4.46 3.58 6.72
N LEU A 135 -5.57 3.41 6.01
CA LEU A 135 -5.66 2.56 4.82
C LEU A 135 -5.42 3.42 3.58
N ILE A 136 -4.34 3.15 2.86
CA ILE A 136 -3.92 3.92 1.69
C ILE A 136 -4.14 3.06 0.45
N MET A 137 -5.06 3.49 -0.42
CA MET A 137 -5.33 2.83 -1.69
C MET A 137 -4.52 3.49 -2.81
N ALA A 138 -3.58 2.76 -3.41
CA ALA A 138 -2.86 3.22 -4.60
C ALA A 138 -3.71 2.92 -5.84
N LEU A 139 -4.32 3.98 -6.40
CA LEU A 139 -5.26 3.94 -7.53
C LEU A 139 -4.74 4.78 -8.68
N SER A 140 -4.70 4.20 -9.89
CA SER A 140 -4.06 4.85 -11.04
C SER A 140 -2.67 5.40 -10.69
N TYR A 141 -1.93 4.58 -9.91
CA TYR A 141 -0.65 4.95 -9.32
C TYR A 141 0.49 4.23 -10.03
N SER A 142 1.60 4.92 -10.19
CA SER A 142 2.92 4.34 -10.41
C SER A 142 4.01 5.31 -9.98
N SER A 143 5.15 4.80 -9.50
CA SER A 143 6.23 5.65 -9.01
C SER A 143 6.81 6.57 -10.06
N ARG A 144 6.94 6.11 -11.30
CA ARG A 144 7.46 6.94 -12.39
C ARG A 144 6.53 8.09 -12.71
N TRP A 145 5.20 7.87 -12.68
CA TRP A 145 4.21 8.92 -12.82
C TRP A 145 4.30 9.91 -11.65
N GLU A 146 4.35 9.42 -10.43
CA GLU A 146 4.42 10.23 -9.22
C GLU A 146 5.64 11.14 -9.21
N LEU A 147 6.84 10.58 -9.45
CA LEU A 147 8.09 11.33 -9.53
C LEU A 147 8.06 12.40 -10.63
N MET A 148 7.54 12.06 -11.81
CA MET A 148 7.39 13.03 -12.90
C MET A 148 6.38 14.14 -12.57
N SER A 149 5.31 13.82 -11.86
CA SER A 149 4.33 14.80 -11.39
C SER A 149 4.95 15.75 -10.35
N ALA A 150 5.70 15.23 -9.40
CA ALA A 150 6.44 16.04 -8.43
C ALA A 150 7.47 16.96 -9.08
N VAL A 151 8.29 16.43 -10.00
CA VAL A 151 9.28 17.23 -10.75
C VAL A 151 8.61 18.35 -11.54
N LYS A 152 7.49 18.09 -12.23
CA LYS A 152 6.74 19.12 -12.96
C LYS A 152 6.22 20.20 -12.01
N GLN A 153 5.67 19.82 -10.86
CA GLN A 153 5.14 20.78 -9.89
C GLN A 153 6.25 21.64 -9.29
N ILE A 154 7.40 21.04 -8.93
CA ILE A 154 8.58 21.78 -8.48
C ILE A 154 9.03 22.78 -9.57
N ALA A 155 9.09 22.36 -10.83
CA ALA A 155 9.48 23.25 -11.93
C ALA A 155 8.51 24.43 -12.11
N TYR A 156 7.20 24.21 -11.94
CA TYR A 156 6.21 25.29 -11.94
C TYR A 156 6.41 26.25 -10.77
N ASP A 157 6.66 25.74 -9.57
CA ASP A 157 6.84 26.56 -8.39
C ASP A 157 8.18 27.33 -8.42
N VAL A 158 9.24 26.75 -8.99
CA VAL A 158 10.48 27.48 -9.31
C VAL A 158 10.22 28.61 -10.29
N LYS A 159 9.51 28.35 -11.40
CA LYS A 159 9.15 29.39 -12.39
C LYS A 159 8.30 30.52 -11.78
N ALA A 160 7.44 30.16 -10.81
CA ALA A 160 6.59 31.10 -10.09
C ALA A 160 7.35 31.89 -8.97
N GLY A 161 8.62 31.57 -8.73
CA GLY A 161 9.42 32.18 -7.66
C GLY A 161 9.07 31.73 -6.25
N LYS A 162 8.32 30.62 -6.11
CA LYS A 162 7.96 30.04 -4.81
C LYS A 162 9.04 29.15 -4.23
N VAL A 163 9.87 28.55 -5.07
CA VAL A 163 10.95 27.65 -4.70
C VAL A 163 12.24 28.14 -5.36
N ASP A 164 13.32 28.32 -4.56
CA ASP A 164 14.65 28.58 -5.09
C ASP A 164 15.31 27.24 -5.51
N PRO A 165 15.74 27.08 -6.78
CA PRO A 165 16.42 25.87 -7.23
C PRO A 165 17.63 25.47 -6.37
N ALA A 166 18.34 26.45 -5.79
CA ALA A 166 19.51 26.21 -4.94
C ALA A 166 19.15 25.57 -3.58
N THR A 167 17.87 25.62 -3.16
CA THR A 167 17.40 25.06 -1.88
C THR A 167 16.68 23.73 -2.02
N ILE A 168 16.60 23.18 -3.23
CA ILE A 168 15.92 21.88 -3.46
C ILE A 168 16.75 20.76 -2.83
N THR A 169 16.12 20.02 -1.93
CA THR A 169 16.66 18.86 -1.21
C THR A 169 15.80 17.60 -1.44
N GLN A 170 16.19 16.47 -0.84
CA GLN A 170 15.36 15.26 -0.81
C GLN A 170 14.01 15.53 -0.13
N ASP A 171 14.01 16.27 0.98
CA ASP A 171 12.78 16.64 1.70
C ASP A 171 11.85 17.50 0.84
N THR A 172 12.44 18.41 0.04
CA THR A 172 11.66 19.16 -0.95
C THR A 172 10.97 18.21 -1.92
N LEU A 173 11.68 17.27 -2.54
CA LEU A 173 11.07 16.29 -3.43
C LEU A 173 9.96 15.49 -2.72
N GLN A 174 10.24 14.99 -1.51
CA GLN A 174 9.29 14.21 -0.73
C GLN A 174 8.00 14.97 -0.45
N SER A 175 8.08 16.28 -0.17
CA SER A 175 6.89 17.13 0.08
C SER A 175 5.95 17.29 -1.11
N TYR A 176 6.41 16.98 -2.34
CA TYR A 176 5.61 17.01 -3.56
C TYR A 176 5.09 15.64 -4.00
N LEU A 177 5.45 14.56 -3.30
CA LEU A 177 4.92 13.22 -3.58
C LEU A 177 3.50 13.08 -3.04
N THR A 178 2.70 12.22 -3.65
CA THR A 178 1.35 11.89 -3.16
C THR A 178 1.39 11.16 -1.81
N THR A 179 2.56 10.64 -1.43
CA THR A 179 2.84 9.96 -0.17
C THR A 179 3.41 10.87 0.91
N SER A 180 3.50 12.19 0.69
CA SER A 180 4.18 13.16 1.58
C SER A 180 3.67 13.17 3.03
N GLU A 181 2.42 12.77 3.26
CA GLU A 181 1.79 12.72 4.59
C GLU A 181 2.07 11.41 5.35
N PHE A 182 2.70 10.43 4.71
CA PHE A 182 2.89 9.09 5.27
C PHE A 182 4.36 8.76 5.48
N PRO A 183 4.70 7.97 6.51
CA PRO A 183 6.03 7.40 6.62
C PRO A 183 6.28 6.42 5.46
N ASP A 184 7.54 6.26 5.07
CA ASP A 184 7.91 5.24 4.09
C ASP A 184 7.57 3.83 4.59
N PRO A 185 7.16 2.89 3.70
CA PRO A 185 6.93 1.51 4.08
C PRO A 185 8.20 0.85 4.61
N GLU A 186 8.07 0.14 5.73
CA GLU A 186 9.16 -0.64 6.30
C GLU A 186 9.13 -2.09 5.82
N LEU A 187 7.94 -2.60 5.43
CA LEU A 187 7.73 -3.92 4.86
C LEU A 187 6.89 -3.81 3.59
N MET A 188 7.39 -4.37 2.49
CA MET A 188 6.61 -4.57 1.26
C MET A 188 6.38 -6.06 1.05
N ILE A 189 5.11 -6.45 0.92
CA ILE A 189 4.69 -7.82 0.65
C ILE A 189 4.23 -7.93 -0.80
N ARG A 190 4.69 -8.94 -1.54
CA ARG A 190 4.13 -9.28 -2.84
C ARG A 190 3.71 -10.73 -2.89
N THR A 191 2.46 -10.95 -3.31
CA THR A 191 1.86 -12.27 -3.47
C THR A 191 2.16 -12.88 -4.85
N SER A 192 1.96 -14.20 -4.97
CA SER A 192 1.95 -14.94 -6.25
C SER A 192 3.32 -15.25 -6.87
N GLY A 193 4.40 -15.27 -6.07
CA GLY A 193 5.72 -15.77 -6.50
C GLY A 193 6.45 -14.91 -7.53
N GLU A 194 6.15 -13.60 -7.58
CA GLU A 194 6.79 -12.66 -8.50
C GLU A 194 7.78 -11.76 -7.75
N TYR A 195 9.03 -11.76 -8.16
CA TYR A 195 10.15 -11.10 -7.49
C TYR A 195 10.48 -9.75 -8.14
N ARG A 196 9.54 -8.82 -8.14
CA ARG A 196 9.67 -7.45 -8.67
C ARG A 196 8.70 -6.50 -7.97
N ILE A 197 8.94 -5.20 -7.99
CA ILE A 197 8.09 -4.19 -7.36
C ILE A 197 7.10 -3.53 -8.33
N SER A 198 7.18 -3.80 -9.62
CA SER A 198 6.24 -3.36 -10.66
C SER A 198 5.89 -1.88 -10.60
N ASN A 199 6.91 -1.01 -10.53
CA ASN A 199 6.74 0.44 -10.50
C ASN A 199 5.93 0.95 -9.29
N PHE A 200 5.89 0.17 -8.19
CA PHE A 200 5.20 0.52 -6.96
C PHE A 200 6.15 1.13 -5.94
N LEU A 201 5.85 2.32 -5.44
CA LEU A 201 6.54 3.04 -4.36
C LEU A 201 8.08 3.01 -4.47
N LEU A 202 8.64 3.18 -5.69
CA LEU A 202 10.07 3.03 -5.97
C LEU A 202 10.96 3.88 -5.05
N TYR A 203 10.57 5.14 -4.81
CA TYR A 203 11.30 6.08 -3.97
C TYR A 203 11.17 5.69 -2.50
N GLN A 204 9.97 5.38 -2.06
CA GLN A 204 9.62 5.09 -0.67
C GLN A 204 10.12 3.71 -0.19
N LEU A 205 10.32 2.75 -1.10
CA LEU A 205 10.80 1.41 -0.78
C LEU A 205 12.33 1.30 -0.69
N ALA A 206 13.07 2.41 -0.75
CA ALA A 206 14.53 2.41 -0.79
C ALA A 206 15.19 1.63 0.37
N TYR A 207 14.56 1.60 1.54
CA TYR A 207 15.03 0.87 2.73
C TYR A 207 14.00 -0.09 3.31
N ALA A 208 12.96 -0.43 2.53
CA ALA A 208 11.94 -1.39 2.94
C ALA A 208 12.49 -2.83 2.89
N GLU A 209 12.07 -3.65 3.83
CA GLU A 209 12.23 -5.10 3.74
C GLU A 209 11.21 -5.65 2.73
N LEU A 210 11.67 -6.57 1.86
CA LEU A 210 10.82 -7.17 0.84
C LEU A 210 10.49 -8.62 1.22
N TYR A 211 9.19 -8.92 1.23
CA TYR A 211 8.68 -10.28 1.47
C TYR A 211 7.89 -10.77 0.26
N PHE A 212 8.30 -11.88 -0.31
CA PHE A 212 7.66 -12.50 -1.46
C PHE A 212 7.06 -13.85 -1.07
N THR A 213 5.79 -14.07 -1.42
CA THR A 213 5.11 -15.33 -1.14
C THR A 213 4.49 -15.93 -2.40
N ASN A 214 4.43 -17.26 -2.48
CA ASN A 214 3.77 -17.98 -3.55
C ASN A 214 2.24 -17.98 -3.43
N VAL A 215 1.70 -17.64 -2.26
CA VAL A 215 0.26 -17.54 -2.03
C VAL A 215 -0.32 -16.51 -2.98
N ARG A 216 -1.41 -16.85 -3.68
CA ARG A 216 -2.13 -15.93 -4.55
C ARG A 216 -3.01 -15.01 -3.74
N TRP A 217 -3.21 -13.76 -4.22
CA TRP A 217 -3.97 -12.78 -3.47
C TRP A 217 -5.35 -13.27 -3.00
N PRO A 218 -6.21 -13.95 -3.82
CA PRO A 218 -7.50 -14.44 -3.34
C PRO A 218 -7.43 -15.46 -2.20
N ASP A 219 -6.28 -16.09 -1.98
CA ASP A 219 -6.05 -17.05 -0.88
C ASP A 219 -5.21 -16.46 0.26
N PHE A 220 -4.74 -15.21 0.15
CA PHE A 220 -3.91 -14.56 1.15
C PHE A 220 -4.79 -14.09 2.33
N ARG A 221 -4.46 -14.54 3.54
CA ARG A 221 -5.26 -14.31 4.76
C ARG A 221 -4.40 -13.72 5.88
N LYS A 222 -5.03 -13.44 7.03
CA LYS A 222 -4.36 -12.91 8.24
C LYS A 222 -3.13 -13.73 8.61
N GLU A 223 -3.19 -15.04 8.54
CA GLU A 223 -2.07 -15.94 8.85
C GLU A 223 -0.84 -15.62 7.99
N ASN A 224 -1.03 -15.38 6.70
CA ASN A 224 0.06 -15.07 5.79
C ASN A 224 0.64 -13.67 6.06
N LEU A 225 -0.19 -12.70 6.46
CA LEU A 225 0.28 -11.41 6.94
C LEU A 225 1.14 -11.57 8.19
N TYR A 226 0.68 -12.37 9.16
CA TYR A 226 1.41 -12.61 10.41
C TYR A 226 2.75 -13.32 10.17
N GLU A 227 2.80 -14.27 9.24
CA GLU A 227 4.05 -14.89 8.80
C GLU A 227 5.03 -13.86 8.23
N ALA A 228 4.56 -12.94 7.39
CA ALA A 228 5.38 -11.86 6.84
C ALA A 228 5.89 -10.89 7.92
N ILE A 229 5.06 -10.59 8.93
CA ILE A 229 5.46 -9.76 10.07
C ILE A 229 6.51 -10.47 10.93
N ILE A 230 6.33 -11.75 11.22
CA ILE A 230 7.32 -12.55 11.99
C ILE A 230 8.65 -12.62 11.22
N ASP A 231 8.61 -12.83 9.90
CA ASP A 231 9.82 -12.81 9.07
C ASP A 231 10.52 -11.45 9.12
N PHE A 232 9.77 -10.35 9.01
CA PHE A 232 10.30 -8.99 9.18
C PHE A 232 10.98 -8.80 10.53
N GLN A 233 10.37 -9.24 11.61
CA GLN A 233 10.90 -9.12 12.98
C GLN A 233 12.19 -9.92 13.20
N ASN A 234 12.43 -10.96 12.42
CA ASN A 234 13.64 -11.76 12.47
C ASN A 234 14.81 -11.17 11.66
N ARG A 235 14.57 -10.09 10.91
CA ARG A 235 15.61 -9.43 10.11
C ARG A 235 16.30 -8.32 10.91
N GLU A 236 17.58 -8.10 10.61
CA GLU A 236 18.37 -6.98 11.13
C GLU A 236 18.34 -5.82 10.13
N ARG A 237 17.67 -4.72 10.47
CA ARG A 237 17.61 -3.51 9.63
C ARG A 237 18.81 -2.61 9.91
N ARG A 238 19.70 -2.47 8.93
CA ARG A 238 21.00 -1.80 9.13
C ARG A 238 21.08 -0.38 8.59
N PHE A 239 20.23 0.00 7.63
CA PHE A 239 20.23 1.35 7.01
C PHE A 239 21.64 1.81 6.56
N GLY A 240 22.42 0.91 5.95
CA GLY A 240 23.80 1.16 5.51
C GLY A 240 24.87 1.09 6.61
N LYS A 241 24.50 0.80 7.85
CA LYS A 241 25.44 0.59 8.98
C LYS A 241 25.92 -0.87 9.07
N THR A 242 26.99 -1.12 9.82
CA THR A 242 27.41 -2.49 10.18
C THR A 242 26.54 -3.04 11.31
N SER A 243 26.49 -4.38 11.47
CA SER A 243 25.75 -5.02 12.58
C SER A 243 26.21 -4.56 13.97
N GLU A 244 27.50 -4.23 14.12
CA GLU A 244 28.05 -3.71 15.37
C GLU A 244 27.57 -2.30 15.69
N GLN A 245 27.33 -1.47 14.67
CA GLN A 245 26.81 -0.10 14.84
C GLN A 245 25.31 -0.04 15.13
N VAL A 246 24.57 -1.13 14.85
CA VAL A 246 23.11 -1.22 15.11
C VAL A 246 22.82 -1.82 16.49
N LYS A 247 23.74 -2.62 17.04
CA LYS A 247 23.58 -3.14 18.41
C LYS A 247 23.77 -1.99 19.41
N PRO A 248 22.88 -1.86 20.42
CA PRO A 248 23.14 -0.91 21.51
C PRO A 248 24.46 -1.25 22.17
N GLU A 249 25.30 -0.22 22.45
CA GLU A 249 26.52 -0.41 23.23
C GLU A 249 26.16 -1.14 24.53
N PRO A 250 26.92 -2.19 24.93
CA PRO A 250 26.73 -2.83 26.21
C PRO A 250 26.86 -1.76 27.29
N LEU A 251 25.87 -1.63 28.15
CA LEU A 251 25.94 -0.77 29.32
C LEU A 251 27.17 -1.20 30.10
N VAL A 252 28.24 -0.38 30.04
CA VAL A 252 29.41 -0.54 30.88
C VAL A 252 28.98 -0.18 32.29
N HIS A 253 28.83 -1.20 33.14
CA HIS A 253 28.59 -1.06 34.58
C HIS A 253 29.90 -0.75 35.32
#